data_376bea843cd20aab981c7a7c8bd122b3
#
_entry.id   376bea843cd20aab981c7a7c8bd122b3
#
_cell.length_a   1.000
_cell.length_b   1.000
_cell.length_c   1.000
_cell.angle_alpha   90.00
_cell.angle_beta   90.00
_cell.angle_gamma   90.00
#
_symmetry.space_group_name_H-M   'P 1'
#
loop_
_entity.id
_entity.type
_entity.pdbx_description
1 polymer ?
#
loop_
_entity_poly.entity_id
_entity_poly.type
_entity_poly.pdbx_seq_one_letter_code
_entity_poly.pdbx_strand_id
1 'polypeptide(L)'
;MVGRGATLPEAFAQVALGVFALLADPASVEERDAREVRAHGTVPETLLVNWLNECLYVLDVEGFVPRRVEFTIFALDGSAPGGEPLRLHCRLHGEDLDPARHIPRETVRGISKDGAAVLAVGDGSEARVITQGVGGPNA
;
A
#
# COMPACT_ATOMS: atom_id res chain seq x y z
N MET A 1 9.80 -6.71 -0.11
CA MET A 1 9.35 -5.55 -0.93
C MET A 1 9.93 -4.27 -0.38
N VAL A 2 10.57 -3.51 -1.22
CA VAL A 2 11.25 -2.26 -0.84
C VAL A 2 10.78 -1.15 -1.77
N GLY A 3 10.47 0.00 -1.18
CA GLY A 3 10.17 1.22 -1.93
C GLY A 3 11.05 2.36 -1.48
N ARG A 4 11.48 3.19 -2.41
CA ARG A 4 12.32 4.36 -2.15
C ARG A 4 11.73 5.59 -2.79
N GLY A 5 11.95 6.73 -2.16
CA GLY A 5 11.54 8.03 -2.68
C GLY A 5 12.29 9.16 -2.03
N ALA A 6 12.13 10.35 -2.58
CA ALA A 6 12.71 11.55 -2.00
C ALA A 6 12.06 11.91 -0.65
N THR A 7 10.80 11.52 -0.47
CA THR A 7 10.02 11.73 0.74
C THR A 7 9.46 10.40 1.25
N LEU A 8 9.01 10.39 2.50
CA LEU A 8 8.42 9.19 3.08
C LEU A 8 7.10 8.79 2.40
N PRO A 9 6.18 9.72 2.06
CA PRO A 9 5.00 9.36 1.27
C PRO A 9 5.36 8.70 -0.06
N GLU A 10 6.37 9.18 -0.76
CA GLU A 10 6.82 8.56 -2.02
C GLU A 10 7.33 7.13 -1.79
N ALA A 11 8.11 6.91 -0.73
CA ALA A 11 8.61 5.58 -0.38
C ALA A 11 7.45 4.62 -0.08
N PHE A 12 6.45 5.08 0.69
CA PHE A 12 5.24 4.32 0.98
C PHE A 12 4.48 3.97 -0.31
N ALA A 13 4.30 4.95 -1.19
CA ALA A 13 3.61 4.73 -2.47
C ALA A 13 4.35 3.69 -3.32
N GLN A 14 5.68 3.74 -3.36
CA GLN A 14 6.47 2.78 -4.14
C GLN A 14 6.33 1.35 -3.61
N VAL A 15 6.29 1.17 -2.30
CA VAL A 15 6.04 -0.16 -1.70
C VAL A 15 4.66 -0.66 -2.13
N ALA A 16 3.64 0.19 -2.01
CA ALA A 16 2.28 -0.18 -2.38
C ALA A 16 2.18 -0.56 -3.87
N LEU A 17 2.77 0.24 -4.75
CA LEU A 17 2.77 -0.05 -6.18
C LEU A 17 3.48 -1.37 -6.48
N GLY A 18 4.56 -1.67 -5.76
CA GLY A 18 5.24 -2.95 -5.87
C GLY A 18 4.36 -4.13 -5.46
N VAL A 19 3.62 -3.99 -4.37
CA VAL A 19 2.67 -5.02 -3.91
C VAL A 19 1.54 -5.19 -4.94
N PHE A 20 0.97 -4.09 -5.43
CA PHE A 20 -0.10 -4.15 -6.44
C PHE A 20 0.37 -4.81 -7.73
N ALA A 21 1.62 -4.57 -8.14
CA ALA A 21 2.20 -5.19 -9.32
C ALA A 21 2.38 -6.71 -9.20
N LEU A 22 2.50 -7.23 -7.98
CA LEU A 22 2.48 -8.67 -7.74
C LEU A 22 1.10 -9.27 -8.04
N LEU A 23 0.05 -8.51 -7.83
CA LEU A 23 -1.33 -8.98 -7.94
C LEU A 23 -1.86 -8.90 -9.38
N ALA A 24 -1.52 -7.84 -10.11
CA ALA A 24 -1.95 -7.63 -11.48
C ALA A 24 -0.97 -6.72 -12.21
N ASP A 25 -0.93 -6.83 -13.55
CA ASP A 25 -0.10 -5.95 -14.36
C ASP A 25 -0.63 -4.52 -14.30
N PRO A 26 0.15 -3.55 -13.80
CA PRO A 26 -0.29 -2.15 -13.72
C PRO A 26 -0.70 -1.57 -15.07
N ALA A 27 -0.08 -2.02 -16.17
CA ALA A 27 -0.41 -1.55 -17.50
C ALA A 27 -1.82 -1.95 -17.95
N SER A 28 -2.42 -2.97 -17.33
CA SER A 28 -3.78 -3.42 -17.64
C SER A 28 -4.86 -2.67 -16.86
N VAL A 29 -4.47 -1.83 -15.90
CA VAL A 29 -5.40 -1.12 -15.01
C VAL A 29 -5.58 0.32 -15.47
N GLU A 30 -6.83 0.75 -15.61
CA GLU A 30 -7.18 2.13 -15.93
C GLU A 30 -7.68 2.85 -14.68
N GLU A 31 -7.46 4.16 -14.61
CA GLU A 31 -7.93 4.98 -13.49
C GLU A 31 -9.34 5.48 -13.78
N ARG A 32 -10.33 4.62 -13.56
CA ARG A 32 -11.75 4.92 -13.80
C ARG A 32 -12.50 5.32 -12.55
N ASP A 33 -12.00 4.97 -11.38
CA ASP A 33 -12.64 5.19 -10.11
C ASP A 33 -11.60 5.33 -9.01
N ALA A 34 -12.04 5.64 -7.81
CA ALA A 34 -11.14 5.79 -6.67
C ALA A 34 -11.79 5.18 -5.41
N ARG A 35 -10.94 4.73 -4.49
CA ARG A 35 -11.34 4.26 -3.17
C ARG A 35 -10.52 4.96 -2.11
N GLU A 36 -11.16 5.41 -1.06
CA GLU A 36 -10.49 5.99 0.08
C GLU A 36 -10.02 4.91 1.04
N VAL A 37 -8.78 5.03 1.51
CA VAL A 37 -8.19 4.13 2.50
C VAL A 37 -7.57 4.96 3.60
N ARG A 38 -7.84 4.55 4.84
CA ARG A 38 -7.33 5.21 6.05
C ARG A 38 -6.59 4.20 6.90
N ALA A 39 -5.52 4.65 7.53
CA ALA A 39 -4.75 3.80 8.43
C ALA A 39 -4.16 4.61 9.58
N HIS A 40 -3.88 3.93 10.67
CA HIS A 40 -3.27 4.47 11.88
C HIS A 40 -2.13 3.56 12.31
N GLY A 41 -1.20 4.11 13.06
CA GLY A 41 -0.12 3.34 13.66
C GLY A 41 0.57 4.14 14.73
N THR A 42 1.22 3.45 15.66
CA THR A 42 1.96 4.10 16.77
C THR A 42 3.34 4.56 16.32
N VAL A 43 3.90 3.88 15.32
CA VAL A 43 5.19 4.21 14.70
C VAL A 43 5.06 4.06 13.19
N PRO A 44 5.98 4.64 12.40
CA PRO A 44 5.88 4.58 10.95
C PRO A 44 5.80 3.17 10.37
N GLU A 45 6.50 2.20 10.95
CA GLU A 45 6.50 0.81 10.50
C GLU A 45 5.11 0.17 10.66
N THR A 46 4.46 0.41 11.79
CA THR A 46 3.10 -0.08 12.05
C THR A 46 2.10 0.59 11.11
N LEU A 47 2.23 1.90 10.91
CA LEU A 47 1.38 2.64 9.98
C LEU A 47 1.49 2.05 8.56
N LEU A 48 2.70 1.78 8.10
CA LEU A 48 2.94 1.19 6.79
C LEU A 48 2.24 -0.17 6.64
N VAL A 49 2.43 -1.06 7.61
CA VAL A 49 1.84 -2.41 7.59
C VAL A 49 0.32 -2.33 7.63
N ASN A 50 -0.24 -1.53 8.53
CA ASN A 50 -1.69 -1.38 8.66
C ASN A 50 -2.30 -0.81 7.37
N TRP A 51 -1.67 0.19 6.79
CA TRP A 51 -2.13 0.80 5.55
C TRP A 51 -2.13 -0.19 4.38
N LEU A 52 -1.04 -0.93 4.20
CA LEU A 52 -0.96 -1.91 3.11
C LEU A 52 -1.99 -3.03 3.27
N ASN A 53 -2.25 -3.47 4.50
CA ASN A 53 -3.29 -4.47 4.76
C ASN A 53 -4.68 -3.92 4.45
N GLU A 54 -4.95 -2.64 4.74
CA GLU A 54 -6.20 -2.00 4.34
C GLU A 54 -6.33 -1.91 2.81
N CYS A 55 -5.24 -1.62 2.10
CA CYS A 55 -5.24 -1.63 0.64
C CYS A 55 -5.57 -3.03 0.09
N LEU A 56 -4.97 -4.08 0.66
CA LEU A 56 -5.25 -5.45 0.27
C LEU A 56 -6.69 -5.83 0.55
N TYR A 57 -7.27 -5.35 1.64
CA TYR A 57 -8.68 -5.56 1.96
C TYR A 57 -9.60 -4.98 0.87
N VAL A 58 -9.34 -3.76 0.42
CA VAL A 58 -10.11 -3.12 -0.64
C VAL A 58 -10.06 -3.96 -1.92
N LEU A 59 -8.87 -4.43 -2.27
CA LEU A 59 -8.68 -5.25 -3.45
C LEU A 59 -9.43 -6.59 -3.34
N ASP A 60 -9.33 -7.23 -2.19
CA ASP A 60 -9.85 -8.57 -1.96
C ASP A 60 -11.37 -8.58 -1.75
N VAL A 61 -11.88 -7.66 -0.95
CA VAL A 61 -13.30 -7.62 -0.55
C VAL A 61 -14.14 -6.81 -1.53
N GLU A 62 -13.64 -5.68 -1.99
CA GLU A 62 -14.38 -4.81 -2.90
C GLU A 62 -14.11 -5.12 -4.38
N GLY A 63 -13.13 -5.97 -4.66
CA GLY A 63 -12.78 -6.32 -6.04
C GLY A 63 -12.27 -5.12 -6.84
N PHE A 64 -11.50 -4.26 -6.20
CA PHE A 64 -10.97 -3.04 -6.81
C PHE A 64 -9.47 -3.19 -7.04
N VAL A 65 -9.00 -2.90 -8.26
CA VAL A 65 -7.59 -3.02 -8.63
C VAL A 65 -6.98 -1.63 -8.72
N PRO A 66 -6.07 -1.28 -7.79
CA PRO A 66 -5.45 0.04 -7.80
C PRO A 66 -4.27 0.11 -8.76
N ARG A 67 -4.05 1.31 -9.30
CA ARG A 67 -2.90 1.63 -10.15
C ARG A 67 -2.05 2.74 -9.58
N ARG A 68 -2.66 3.72 -8.90
CA ARG A 68 -1.98 4.91 -8.39
C ARG A 68 -2.44 5.21 -6.98
N VAL A 69 -1.51 5.71 -6.18
CA VAL A 69 -1.77 6.14 -4.80
C VAL A 69 -1.66 7.66 -4.73
N GLU A 70 -2.68 8.29 -4.15
CA GLU A 70 -2.68 9.72 -3.88
C GLU A 70 -2.90 9.93 -2.37
N PHE A 71 -1.90 10.42 -1.66
CA PHE A 71 -2.06 10.74 -0.25
C PHE A 71 -2.76 12.08 -0.09
N THR A 72 -3.82 12.09 0.72
CA THR A 72 -4.55 13.30 1.07
C THR A 72 -4.18 13.79 2.46
N ILE A 73 -3.79 12.89 3.36
CA ILE A 73 -3.26 13.19 4.69
C ILE A 73 -2.09 12.23 4.94
N PHE A 74 -0.99 12.76 5.46
CA PHE A 74 0.14 11.96 5.88
C PHE A 74 0.75 12.62 7.12
N ALA A 75 0.27 12.20 8.31
CA ALA A 75 0.62 12.81 9.58
C ALA A 75 1.46 11.86 10.44
N LEU A 76 2.73 12.19 10.58
CA LEU A 76 3.70 11.41 11.33
C LEU A 76 4.11 12.03 12.67
N ASP A 77 3.59 13.23 12.97
CA ASP A 77 4.05 13.99 14.13
C ASP A 77 3.21 13.73 15.40
N GLY A 78 2.12 12.97 15.29
CA GLY A 78 1.25 12.72 16.43
C GLY A 78 0.63 13.98 17.01
N SER A 79 0.58 15.07 16.25
CA SER A 79 0.11 16.38 16.73
C SER A 79 -1.40 16.50 16.80
N ALA A 80 -2.14 15.47 16.44
CA ALA A 80 -3.59 15.49 16.54
C ALA A 80 -4.04 15.62 18.00
N PRO A 81 -5.17 16.32 18.25
CA PRO A 81 -5.70 16.45 19.60
C PRO A 81 -5.92 15.10 20.26
N GLY A 82 -5.50 14.98 21.54
CA GLY A 82 -5.64 13.74 22.28
C GLY A 82 -4.49 12.75 22.15
N GLY A 83 -3.39 13.13 21.49
CA GLY A 83 -2.24 12.26 21.30
C GLY A 83 -2.53 11.09 20.38
N GLU A 84 -3.35 11.31 19.36
CA GLU A 84 -3.68 10.27 18.39
C GLU A 84 -2.44 9.70 17.71
N PRO A 85 -2.48 8.40 17.35
CA PRO A 85 -1.38 7.77 16.61
C PRO A 85 -1.15 8.42 15.25
N LEU A 86 -0.02 8.08 14.65
CA LEU A 86 0.28 8.48 13.28
C LEU A 86 -0.84 8.01 12.35
N ARG A 87 -1.14 8.80 11.35
CA ARG A 87 -2.24 8.49 10.44
C ARG A 87 -1.93 8.87 9.01
N LEU A 88 -2.57 8.18 8.08
CA LEU A 88 -2.60 8.59 6.70
C LEU A 88 -3.97 8.33 6.10
N HIS A 89 -4.33 9.16 5.12
CA HIS A 89 -5.48 8.93 4.26
C HIS A 89 -4.99 8.98 2.82
N CYS A 90 -5.49 8.08 2.00
CA CYS A 90 -5.13 8.08 0.59
C CYS A 90 -6.35 7.76 -0.28
N ARG A 91 -6.21 8.07 -1.56
CA ARG A 91 -7.11 7.58 -2.60
C ARG A 91 -6.33 6.61 -3.47
N LEU A 92 -6.89 5.43 -3.64
CA LEU A 92 -6.39 4.46 -4.61
C LEU A 92 -7.15 4.68 -5.91
N HIS A 93 -6.45 5.08 -6.95
CA HIS A 93 -7.02 5.26 -8.27
C HIS A 93 -6.84 4.00 -9.09
N GLY A 94 -7.92 3.49 -9.65
CA GLY A 94 -7.91 2.25 -10.41
C GLY A 94 -9.27 1.93 -10.97
N GLU A 95 -9.66 0.68 -10.98
CA GLU A 95 -10.94 0.23 -11.51
C GLU A 95 -11.38 -1.08 -10.87
N ASP A 96 -12.65 -1.42 -11.06
CA ASP A 96 -13.17 -2.71 -10.63
C ASP A 96 -12.47 -3.85 -11.36
N LEU A 97 -12.25 -4.96 -10.65
CA LEU A 97 -11.60 -6.13 -11.20
C LEU A 97 -12.38 -6.67 -12.41
N ASP A 98 -11.69 -6.78 -13.53
CA ASP A 98 -12.19 -7.43 -14.74
C ASP A 98 -11.30 -8.65 -15.01
N PRO A 99 -11.77 -9.88 -14.74
CA PRO A 99 -10.95 -11.08 -14.93
C PRO A 99 -10.44 -11.29 -16.34
N ALA A 100 -11.09 -10.69 -17.34
CA ALA A 100 -10.66 -10.78 -18.73
C ALA A 100 -9.44 -9.89 -19.02
N ARG A 101 -9.29 -8.79 -18.28
CA ARG A 101 -8.18 -7.83 -18.47
C ARG A 101 -7.13 -7.89 -17.36
N HIS A 102 -7.56 -8.12 -16.12
CA HIS A 102 -6.69 -8.15 -14.96
C HIS A 102 -6.35 -9.59 -14.60
N ILE A 103 -5.44 -10.18 -15.35
CA ILE A 103 -5.02 -11.56 -15.10
C ILE A 103 -4.21 -11.59 -13.79
N PRO A 104 -4.66 -12.35 -12.77
CA PRO A 104 -3.93 -12.44 -11.52
C PRO A 104 -2.54 -13.03 -11.72
N ARG A 105 -1.53 -12.39 -11.14
CA ARG A 105 -0.14 -12.86 -11.19
C ARG A 105 0.23 -13.68 -9.99
N GLU A 106 0.02 -13.14 -8.79
CA GLU A 106 0.36 -13.77 -7.53
C GLU A 106 -0.73 -13.50 -6.52
N THR A 107 -0.76 -14.31 -5.46
CA THR A 107 -1.64 -14.10 -4.32
C THR A 107 -0.82 -13.54 -3.17
N VAL A 108 -1.29 -12.46 -2.55
CA VAL A 108 -0.70 -11.89 -1.34
C VAL A 108 -1.79 -11.88 -0.28
N ARG A 109 -1.60 -12.63 0.81
CA ARG A 109 -2.59 -12.75 1.88
C ARG A 109 -2.55 -11.59 2.86
N GLY A 110 -1.39 -10.99 3.02
CA GLY A 110 -1.22 -9.87 3.93
C GLY A 110 0.22 -9.40 3.98
N ILE A 111 0.45 -8.41 4.83
CA ILE A 111 1.76 -7.84 5.08
C ILE A 111 2.15 -8.19 6.51
N SER A 112 3.35 -8.73 6.68
CA SER A 112 3.86 -9.12 8.00
C SER A 112 4.15 -7.90 8.84
N LYS A 113 3.82 -7.97 10.12
CA LYS A 113 4.22 -6.96 11.11
C LYS A 113 5.71 -7.06 11.43
N ASP A 114 6.30 -8.23 11.23
CA ASP A 114 7.73 -8.46 11.42
C ASP A 114 8.49 -8.09 10.15
N GLY A 115 9.65 -7.50 10.31
CA GLY A 115 10.51 -7.14 9.19
C GLY A 115 10.16 -5.83 8.48
N ALA A 116 9.10 -5.13 8.92
CA ALA A 116 8.81 -3.80 8.40
C ALA A 116 9.86 -2.80 8.88
N ALA A 117 10.33 -1.94 7.99
CA ALA A 117 11.30 -0.92 8.33
C ALA A 117 11.02 0.35 7.54
N VAL A 118 11.26 1.49 8.20
CA VAL A 118 11.19 2.81 7.58
C VAL A 118 12.50 3.53 7.91
N LEU A 119 13.27 3.85 6.90
CA LEU A 119 14.64 4.31 7.04
C LEU A 119 14.89 5.59 6.26
N ALA A 120 15.76 6.45 6.79
CA ALA A 120 16.36 7.52 6.00
C ALA A 120 17.57 6.94 5.26
N VAL A 121 17.65 7.16 3.95
CA VAL A 121 18.75 6.67 3.10
C VAL A 121 19.25 7.83 2.26
N GLY A 122 20.47 8.33 2.56
CA GLY A 122 20.97 9.54 1.93
C GLY A 122 20.01 10.71 2.18
N ASP A 123 19.59 11.38 1.13
CA ASP A 123 18.62 12.50 1.20
C ASP A 123 17.17 12.03 1.07
N GLY A 124 16.93 10.73 0.93
CA GLY A 124 15.62 10.17 0.69
C GLY A 124 15.15 9.26 1.81
N SER A 125 14.09 8.52 1.52
CA SER A 125 13.47 7.58 2.43
C SER A 125 13.33 6.20 1.79
N GLU A 126 13.37 5.16 2.63
CA GLU A 126 13.15 3.79 2.21
C GLU A 126 12.12 3.14 3.12
N ALA A 127 11.19 2.39 2.53
CA ALA A 127 10.21 1.60 3.26
C ALA A 127 10.34 0.15 2.84
N ARG A 128 10.29 -0.77 3.80
CA ARG A 128 10.40 -2.21 3.57
C ARG A 128 9.30 -2.96 4.26
N VAL A 129 8.78 -3.98 3.60
CA VAL A 129 7.83 -4.91 4.21
C VAL A 129 8.09 -6.32 3.70
N ILE A 130 7.56 -7.29 4.44
CA ILE A 130 7.55 -8.69 4.03
C ILE A 130 6.11 -9.05 3.71
N THR A 131 5.89 -9.53 2.48
CA THR A 131 4.59 -10.02 2.04
C THR A 131 4.39 -11.45 2.52
N GLN A 132 3.17 -11.78 2.95
CA GLN A 132 2.80 -13.10 3.44
C GLN A 132 1.90 -13.82 2.44
N GLY A 133 2.08 -15.14 2.34
CA GLY A 133 1.24 -15.98 1.51
C GLY A 133 1.39 -15.71 0.03
N VAL A 134 2.58 -15.25 -0.39
CA VAL A 134 2.88 -15.02 -1.81
C VAL A 134 3.00 -16.34 -2.53
N GLY A 135 2.30 -16.45 -3.67
CA GLY A 135 2.37 -17.64 -4.49
C GLY A 135 1.74 -17.39 -5.85
N GLY A 136 1.93 -18.32 -6.76
CA GLY A 136 1.27 -18.28 -8.06
C GLY A 136 -0.23 -18.51 -7.97
N PRO A 137 -0.97 -18.34 -9.09
CA PRO A 137 -2.44 -18.49 -9.09
C PRO A 137 -2.94 -19.84 -8.59
N ASN A 138 -2.09 -20.87 -8.62
CA ASN A 138 -2.44 -22.25 -8.20
C ASN A 138 -1.88 -22.60 -6.82
N ALA A 139 -1.33 -21.65 -6.11
CA ALA A 139 -0.74 -21.88 -4.78
C ALA A 139 -1.77 -21.81 -3.67
#